data_e328d60abfef8f38f698333bc75642d6
#
_entry.id   e328d60abfef8f38f698333bc75642d6
#
_cell.length_a   1.000
_cell.length_b   1.000
_cell.length_c   1.000
_cell.angle_alpha   90.00
_cell.angle_beta   90.00
_cell.angle_gamma   90.00
#
_symmetry.space_group_name_H-M   'P 1'
#
loop_
_entity.id
_entity.type
_entity.pdbx_description
1 polymer ?
#
loop_
_entity_poly.entity_id
_entity_poly.type
_entity_poly.pdbx_seq_one_letter_code
_entity_poly.pdbx_strand_id
1 'polypeptide(L)'
;MPALYAPLLTGQPVHLLPQDWQPGEFGPLLLAGAPYSFVGLTPGHLQLLEAQLTDSELGGLAGITVCAGDAYPTAQAERVSARIAAAGGRMLLGAEYGPTEATVAATFGYVRPNTGRTLVPLGSNLPGVLLRILDERLRPVPDGIAGEVWLGGEGLARGYAGQPALTAESFLPDPYGLPGTRIYRTGDLARRLPGGILEFTGRADEQVKIRGHRVEPGEAEAALTADPAVREALVAPVDAADGGKRLAAWVVPADGAPVEVAALRDRLRTVLPAAVIPATVTVVARLPLTANGKRDKAALASRQATATPLPYTAPRTDLEKVLAEVWSEVLGLEQVGVHDDFRDLGGDSLLVAPLLVTARRHGLALDLATALRNHTVAQTATALEAAAARQDGADHPRKG
;
A
#
# COMPACT_ATOMS: atom_id res chain seq x y z
N MET A 1 -1.58 5.76 15.85
CA MET A 1 -1.22 6.19 17.22
C MET A 1 -1.92 7.49 17.63
N PRO A 2 -1.90 8.62 16.88
CA PRO A 2 -2.66 9.83 17.28
C PRO A 2 -4.14 9.55 17.48
N ALA A 3 -4.78 8.79 16.60
CA ALA A 3 -6.18 8.39 16.71
C ALA A 3 -6.52 7.54 17.95
N LEU A 4 -5.52 6.89 18.57
CA LEU A 4 -5.71 6.10 19.79
C LEU A 4 -5.45 6.93 21.05
N TYR A 5 -4.33 7.64 21.12
CA TYR A 5 -3.92 8.29 22.35
C TYR A 5 -4.48 9.70 22.55
N ALA A 6 -4.64 10.48 21.48
CA ALA A 6 -5.15 11.85 21.61
C ALA A 6 -6.57 11.91 22.20
N PRO A 7 -7.54 11.07 21.78
CA PRO A 7 -8.84 11.03 22.45
C PRO A 7 -8.76 10.64 23.92
N LEU A 8 -7.96 9.63 24.26
CA LEU A 8 -7.79 9.19 25.64
C LEU A 8 -7.22 10.27 26.55
N LEU A 9 -6.25 11.05 26.05
CA LEU A 9 -5.67 12.18 26.79
C LEU A 9 -6.67 13.33 27.04
N THR A 10 -7.68 13.43 26.20
CA THR A 10 -8.74 14.47 26.28
C THR A 10 -10.06 13.94 26.85
N GLY A 11 -10.09 12.71 27.35
CA GLY A 11 -11.31 12.08 27.87
C GLY A 11 -12.37 11.78 26.82
N GLN A 12 -11.97 11.64 25.56
CA GLN A 12 -12.85 11.34 24.45
C GLN A 12 -12.85 9.84 24.10
N PRO A 13 -13.95 9.31 23.56
CA PRO A 13 -14.04 7.92 23.19
C PRO A 13 -13.14 7.60 21.98
N VAL A 14 -12.63 6.37 21.95
CA VAL A 14 -11.95 5.75 20.81
C VAL A 14 -12.88 4.73 20.18
N HIS A 15 -13.13 4.86 18.90
CA HIS A 15 -13.91 3.90 18.15
C HIS A 15 -12.96 2.87 17.51
N LEU A 16 -13.09 1.61 17.92
CA LEU A 16 -12.30 0.50 17.37
C LEU A 16 -13.14 -0.26 16.35
N LEU A 17 -12.62 -0.43 15.16
CA LEU A 17 -13.24 -1.30 14.16
C LEU A 17 -13.00 -2.77 14.52
N PRO A 18 -13.90 -3.70 14.13
CA PRO A 18 -13.66 -5.13 14.22
C PRO A 18 -12.34 -5.50 13.54
N GLN A 19 -11.62 -6.49 14.07
CA GLN A 19 -10.32 -6.87 13.49
C GLN A 19 -10.45 -7.56 12.12
N ASP A 20 -11.59 -8.19 11.88
CA ASP A 20 -11.92 -8.98 10.69
C ASP A 20 -12.78 -8.24 9.66
N TRP A 21 -12.85 -6.90 9.74
CA TRP A 21 -13.60 -6.11 8.77
C TRP A 21 -13.09 -6.34 7.33
N GLN A 22 -14.01 -6.31 6.39
CA GLN A 22 -13.70 -6.46 4.97
C GLN A 22 -13.69 -5.11 4.25
N PRO A 23 -12.91 -4.93 3.18
CA PRO A 23 -12.81 -3.64 2.47
C PRO A 23 -14.17 -3.06 2.07
N GLY A 24 -15.15 -3.90 1.71
CA GLY A 24 -16.52 -3.46 1.38
C GLY A 24 -17.34 -2.93 2.57
N GLU A 25 -16.91 -3.19 3.80
CA GLU A 25 -17.60 -2.80 5.03
C GLU A 25 -17.01 -1.53 5.66
N PHE A 26 -15.86 -1.08 5.16
CA PHE A 26 -15.08 -0.02 5.78
C PHE A 26 -15.85 1.30 5.94
N GLY A 27 -16.49 1.77 4.87
CA GLY A 27 -17.33 2.98 4.89
C GLY A 27 -18.50 2.88 5.85
N PRO A 28 -19.38 1.85 5.72
CA PRO A 28 -20.49 1.62 6.65
C PRO A 28 -20.08 1.51 8.11
N LEU A 29 -18.98 0.80 8.42
CA LEU A 29 -18.47 0.67 9.79
C LEU A 29 -18.01 2.01 10.37
N LEU A 30 -17.33 2.83 9.57
CA LEU A 30 -16.97 4.18 10.01
C LEU A 30 -18.18 5.07 10.18
N LEU A 31 -19.16 5.03 9.28
CA LEU A 31 -20.38 5.82 9.39
C LEU A 31 -21.19 5.49 10.66
N ALA A 32 -21.16 4.24 11.11
CA ALA A 32 -21.90 3.84 12.31
C ALA A 32 -21.46 4.58 13.58
N GLY A 33 -20.23 5.10 13.63
CA GLY A 33 -19.72 5.91 14.75
C GLY A 33 -19.56 7.40 14.45
N ALA A 34 -19.90 7.84 13.22
CA ALA A 34 -19.76 9.24 12.84
C ALA A 34 -20.79 10.16 13.55
N PRO A 35 -20.49 11.48 13.70
CA PRO A 35 -19.27 12.15 13.27
C PRO A 35 -18.10 11.99 14.26
N TYR A 36 -16.89 11.86 13.70
CA TYR A 36 -15.66 11.86 14.49
C TYR A 36 -15.04 13.25 14.59
N SER A 37 -14.30 13.52 15.66
CA SER A 37 -13.44 14.72 15.71
C SER A 37 -12.25 14.56 14.78
N PHE A 38 -11.67 13.34 14.75
CA PHE A 38 -10.45 13.01 14.01
C PHE A 38 -10.52 11.58 13.45
N VAL A 39 -10.11 11.42 12.18
CA VAL A 39 -9.91 10.11 11.55
C VAL A 39 -8.53 10.06 10.89
N GLY A 40 -7.71 9.07 11.26
CA GLY A 40 -6.40 8.82 10.62
C GLY A 40 -6.50 7.68 9.62
N LEU A 41 -6.07 7.91 8.38
CA LEU A 41 -6.17 6.98 7.25
C LEU A 41 -4.86 6.89 6.48
N THR A 42 -4.75 5.87 5.62
CA THR A 42 -3.84 5.93 4.48
C THR A 42 -4.59 6.48 3.25
N PRO A 43 -3.90 6.96 2.21
CA PRO A 43 -4.55 7.35 0.95
C PRO A 43 -5.38 6.21 0.33
N GLY A 44 -4.93 4.95 0.46
CA GLY A 44 -5.69 3.77 0.03
C GLY A 44 -7.01 3.59 0.80
N HIS A 45 -7.02 3.79 2.12
CA HIS A 45 -8.27 3.79 2.91
C HIS A 45 -9.21 4.92 2.51
N LEU A 46 -8.66 6.12 2.23
CA LEU A 46 -9.47 7.23 1.73
C LEU A 46 -10.11 6.91 0.38
N GLN A 47 -9.41 6.20 -0.51
CA GLN A 47 -9.97 5.72 -1.78
C GLN A 47 -11.13 4.75 -1.59
N LEU A 48 -11.07 3.86 -0.58
CA LEU A 48 -12.22 3.01 -0.24
C LEU A 48 -13.44 3.83 0.19
N LEU A 49 -13.23 4.87 1.00
CA LEU A 49 -14.31 5.78 1.40
C LEU A 49 -14.89 6.55 0.21
N GLU A 50 -14.05 7.00 -0.73
CA GLU A 50 -14.49 7.62 -1.98
C GLU A 50 -15.45 6.73 -2.78
N ALA A 51 -15.19 5.42 -2.79
CA ALA A 51 -15.98 4.43 -3.53
C ALA A 51 -17.28 4.03 -2.81
N GLN A 52 -17.34 4.13 -1.49
CA GLN A 52 -18.42 3.57 -0.67
C GLN A 52 -19.38 4.62 -0.13
N LEU A 53 -18.94 5.86 0.05
CA LEU A 53 -19.72 6.91 0.68
C LEU A 53 -20.25 7.91 -0.34
N THR A 54 -21.46 8.40 -0.10
CA THR A 54 -22.01 9.58 -0.78
C THR A 54 -21.22 10.83 -0.37
N ASP A 55 -21.38 11.92 -1.12
CA ASP A 55 -20.70 13.19 -0.82
C ASP A 55 -21.11 13.76 0.54
N SER A 56 -22.39 13.60 0.91
CA SER A 56 -22.91 14.04 2.20
C SER A 56 -22.35 13.22 3.36
N GLU A 57 -22.29 11.90 3.22
CA GLU A 57 -21.72 11.00 4.22
C GLU A 57 -20.23 11.25 4.40
N LEU A 58 -19.50 11.42 3.29
CA LEU A 58 -18.08 11.73 3.32
C LEU A 58 -17.82 13.08 4.00
N GLY A 59 -18.58 14.12 3.64
CA GLY A 59 -18.45 15.46 4.20
C GLY A 59 -18.83 15.56 5.68
N GLY A 60 -19.69 14.66 6.17
CA GLY A 60 -20.14 14.56 7.55
C GLY A 60 -19.36 13.59 8.43
N LEU A 61 -18.39 12.86 7.86
CA LEU A 61 -17.70 11.76 8.54
C LEU A 61 -16.88 12.23 9.74
N ALA A 62 -16.11 13.31 9.59
CA ALA A 62 -15.21 13.80 10.63
C ALA A 62 -15.02 15.33 10.58
N GLY A 63 -14.53 15.91 11.67
CA GLY A 63 -14.03 17.28 11.67
C GLY A 63 -12.75 17.42 10.85
N ILE A 64 -11.86 16.45 10.99
CA ILE A 64 -10.63 16.34 10.19
C ILE A 64 -10.30 14.88 9.86
N THR A 65 -9.93 14.65 8.61
CA THR A 65 -9.34 13.38 8.16
C THR A 65 -7.86 13.61 7.78
N VAL A 66 -6.96 12.83 8.36
CA VAL A 66 -5.52 12.96 8.15
C VAL A 66 -4.99 11.72 7.42
N CYS A 67 -4.36 11.94 6.29
CA CYS A 67 -3.71 10.88 5.53
C CYS A 67 -2.22 10.81 5.87
N ALA A 68 -1.76 9.59 6.18
CA ALA A 68 -0.39 9.27 6.53
C ALA A 68 0.02 7.89 6.01
N GLY A 69 1.30 7.58 6.12
CA GLY A 69 1.83 6.23 5.89
C GLY A 69 2.13 5.91 4.43
N ASP A 70 1.63 6.66 3.47
CA ASP A 70 1.91 6.47 2.04
C ASP A 70 1.94 7.81 1.30
N ALA A 71 2.38 7.78 0.03
CA ALA A 71 2.33 8.94 -0.84
C ALA A 71 0.88 9.38 -1.06
N TYR A 72 0.56 10.65 -0.76
CA TYR A 72 -0.80 11.18 -0.89
C TYR A 72 -0.93 11.99 -2.18
N PRO A 73 -1.61 11.44 -3.23
CA PRO A 73 -1.76 12.14 -4.51
C PRO A 73 -2.61 13.40 -4.36
N THR A 74 -2.14 14.52 -4.90
CA THR A 74 -2.88 15.79 -4.88
C THR A 74 -4.22 15.65 -5.61
N ALA A 75 -4.25 14.94 -6.73
CA ALA A 75 -5.48 14.70 -7.49
C ALA A 75 -6.56 13.99 -6.64
N GLN A 76 -6.18 13.04 -5.78
CA GLN A 76 -7.13 12.42 -4.84
C GLN A 76 -7.62 13.41 -3.80
N ALA A 77 -6.71 14.16 -3.19
CA ALA A 77 -7.05 15.16 -2.18
C ALA A 77 -8.00 16.23 -2.74
N GLU A 78 -7.79 16.66 -3.97
CA GLU A 78 -8.65 17.63 -4.68
C GLU A 78 -10.03 17.07 -4.99
N ARG A 79 -10.12 15.81 -5.47
CA ARG A 79 -11.43 15.16 -5.70
C ARG A 79 -12.24 15.07 -4.40
N VAL A 80 -11.61 14.58 -3.32
CA VAL A 80 -12.28 14.46 -2.02
C VAL A 80 -12.71 15.83 -1.50
N SER A 81 -11.85 16.84 -1.59
CA SER A 81 -12.19 18.21 -1.19
C SER A 81 -13.36 18.78 -1.99
N ALA A 82 -13.41 18.53 -3.29
CA ALA A 82 -14.51 18.97 -4.15
C ALA A 82 -15.84 18.28 -3.78
N ARG A 83 -15.84 16.97 -3.51
CA ARG A 83 -17.00 16.22 -3.05
C ARG A 83 -17.54 16.76 -1.72
N ILE A 84 -16.65 16.98 -0.74
CA ILE A 84 -17.00 17.57 0.56
C ILE A 84 -17.65 18.94 0.37
N ALA A 85 -17.07 19.81 -0.46
CA ALA A 85 -17.56 21.14 -0.73
C ALA A 85 -18.94 21.13 -1.43
N ALA A 86 -19.12 20.25 -2.43
CA ALA A 86 -20.37 20.08 -3.15
C ALA A 86 -21.55 19.69 -2.23
N ALA A 87 -21.27 18.89 -1.18
CA ALA A 87 -22.25 18.51 -0.17
C ALA A 87 -22.45 19.55 0.95
N GLY A 88 -21.74 20.70 0.90
CA GLY A 88 -21.77 21.69 1.99
C GLY A 88 -21.07 21.20 3.27
N GLY A 89 -20.26 20.13 3.17
CA GLY A 89 -19.51 19.56 4.28
C GLY A 89 -18.37 20.48 4.74
N ARG A 90 -17.89 20.26 5.97
CA ARG A 90 -16.81 21.05 6.60
C ARG A 90 -15.59 20.23 6.99
N MET A 91 -15.54 18.96 6.63
CA MET A 91 -14.41 18.09 6.93
C MET A 91 -13.12 18.65 6.34
N LEU A 92 -12.11 18.80 7.17
CA LEU A 92 -10.76 19.20 6.73
C LEU A 92 -9.95 17.97 6.32
N LEU A 93 -9.08 18.16 5.36
CA LEU A 93 -8.08 17.15 4.99
C LEU A 93 -6.70 17.60 5.44
N GLY A 94 -5.94 16.68 6.00
CA GLY A 94 -4.56 16.87 6.42
C GLY A 94 -3.63 15.79 5.86
N ALA A 95 -2.35 16.12 5.80
CA ALA A 95 -1.27 15.19 5.51
C ALA A 95 -0.32 15.15 6.72
N GLU A 96 0.09 13.96 7.11
CA GLU A 96 1.02 13.71 8.20
C GLU A 96 2.16 12.84 7.69
N TYR A 97 3.37 13.15 8.12
CA TYR A 97 4.55 12.35 7.82
C TYR A 97 5.37 12.11 9.08
N GLY A 98 5.87 10.90 9.22
CA GLY A 98 6.84 10.52 10.22
C GLY A 98 7.09 9.01 10.20
N PRO A 99 8.33 8.60 10.52
CA PRO A 99 8.69 7.19 10.72
C PRO A 99 8.36 6.75 12.15
N THR A 100 8.26 5.45 12.36
CA THR A 100 8.07 4.85 13.69
C THR A 100 9.17 5.25 14.67
N GLU A 101 10.39 5.39 14.18
CA GLU A 101 11.59 5.76 14.94
C GLU A 101 11.57 7.19 15.50
N ALA A 102 10.64 8.03 15.01
CA ALA A 102 10.39 9.38 15.53
C ALA A 102 8.95 9.56 16.03
N THR A 103 8.36 8.51 16.59
CA THR A 103 7.04 8.49 17.24
C THR A 103 5.93 8.96 16.30
N VAL A 104 5.81 8.28 15.16
CA VAL A 104 4.70 8.33 14.18
C VAL A 104 4.63 9.63 13.37
N ALA A 105 4.54 10.80 14.00
CA ALA A 105 4.31 12.07 13.35
C ALA A 105 5.49 13.02 13.57
N ALA A 106 6.11 13.48 12.50
CA ALA A 106 7.13 14.50 12.53
C ALA A 106 6.66 15.81 11.90
N THR A 107 5.77 15.74 10.91
CA THR A 107 5.20 16.94 10.26
C THR A 107 3.70 16.79 10.08
N PHE A 108 3.04 17.93 9.95
CA PHE A 108 1.63 18.03 9.64
C PHE A 108 1.35 19.22 8.72
N GLY A 109 0.40 19.07 7.80
CA GLY A 109 -0.10 20.18 6.98
C GLY A 109 -1.53 19.94 6.53
N TYR A 110 -2.30 21.04 6.47
CA TYR A 110 -3.62 20.98 5.82
C TYR A 110 -3.47 20.88 4.30
N VAL A 111 -4.31 20.06 3.69
CA VAL A 111 -4.41 20.00 2.23
C VAL A 111 -4.88 21.35 1.70
N ARG A 112 -4.18 21.86 0.71
CA ARG A 112 -4.54 23.07 -0.02
C ARG A 112 -4.81 22.69 -1.48
N PRO A 113 -5.95 23.08 -2.05
CA PRO A 113 -6.26 22.79 -3.45
C PRO A 113 -5.38 23.63 -4.40
N ASN A 114 -5.28 23.18 -5.64
CA ASN A 114 -4.63 23.91 -6.75
C ASN A 114 -3.16 24.22 -6.52
N THR A 115 -2.41 23.32 -5.91
CA THR A 115 -0.97 23.50 -5.69
C THR A 115 -0.13 23.26 -6.94
N GLY A 116 -0.68 22.62 -7.97
CA GLY A 116 0.02 22.19 -9.18
C GLY A 116 1.07 21.09 -8.93
N ARG A 117 1.00 20.41 -7.77
CA ARG A 117 1.95 19.36 -7.36
C ARG A 117 1.35 17.98 -7.57
N THR A 118 2.21 16.99 -7.77
CA THR A 118 1.77 15.59 -7.90
C THR A 118 1.34 15.01 -6.56
N LEU A 119 2.08 15.34 -5.50
CA LEU A 119 1.81 14.88 -4.13
C LEU A 119 1.46 16.05 -3.22
N VAL A 120 0.62 15.77 -2.24
CA VAL A 120 0.32 16.71 -1.15
C VAL A 120 1.60 16.93 -0.35
N PRO A 121 2.00 18.20 -0.11
CA PRO A 121 3.16 18.51 0.73
C PRO A 121 2.99 17.95 2.15
N LEU A 122 4.12 17.56 2.75
CA LEU A 122 4.15 16.95 4.10
C LEU A 122 3.86 17.96 5.24
N GLY A 123 3.70 19.23 4.91
CA GLY A 123 3.46 20.27 5.90
C GLY A 123 4.75 20.78 6.59
N SER A 124 4.59 21.25 7.81
CA SER A 124 5.68 21.77 8.64
C SER A 124 5.93 20.84 9.83
N ASN A 125 7.13 20.92 10.42
CA ASN A 125 7.46 20.11 11.59
C ASN A 125 6.53 20.41 12.78
N LEU A 126 6.20 19.37 13.53
CA LEU A 126 5.43 19.48 14.76
C LEU A 126 6.28 20.09 15.90
N PRO A 127 5.63 20.70 16.91
CA PRO A 127 6.34 21.16 18.10
C PRO A 127 7.16 20.05 18.74
N GLY A 128 8.38 20.37 19.18
CA GLY A 128 9.30 19.39 19.78
C GLY A 128 10.06 18.51 18.79
N VAL A 129 9.74 18.58 17.50
CA VAL A 129 10.47 17.86 16.45
C VAL A 129 11.53 18.78 15.83
N LEU A 130 12.76 18.32 15.84
CA LEU A 130 13.85 18.91 15.04
C LEU A 130 13.89 18.21 13.70
N LEU A 131 13.75 18.97 12.62
CA LEU A 131 13.79 18.46 11.27
C LEU A 131 14.89 19.18 10.49
N ARG A 132 15.81 18.39 9.93
CA ARG A 132 16.90 18.87 9.09
C ARG A 132 16.80 18.21 7.72
N ILE A 133 17.19 18.94 6.69
CA ILE A 133 17.43 18.41 5.34
C ILE A 133 18.92 18.56 5.09
N LEU A 134 19.61 17.43 4.97
CA LEU A 134 21.06 17.37 4.92
C LEU A 134 21.56 16.73 3.62
N ASP A 135 22.77 17.12 3.21
CA ASP A 135 23.52 16.45 2.14
C ASP A 135 24.25 15.19 2.68
N GLU A 136 24.93 14.46 1.79
CA GLU A 136 25.70 13.24 2.13
C GLU A 136 26.84 13.50 3.15
N ARG A 137 27.23 14.75 3.36
CA ARG A 137 28.23 15.19 4.33
C ARG A 137 27.61 15.75 5.62
N LEU A 138 26.31 15.48 5.81
CA LEU A 138 25.51 16.01 6.93
C LEU A 138 25.46 17.53 7.01
N ARG A 139 25.61 18.26 5.91
CA ARG A 139 25.48 19.73 5.88
C ARG A 139 24.07 20.13 5.46
N PRO A 140 23.46 21.16 6.09
CA PRO A 140 22.15 21.65 5.67
C PRO A 140 22.15 22.10 4.21
N VAL A 141 21.12 21.67 3.47
CA VAL A 141 20.91 22.13 2.09
C VAL A 141 20.08 23.41 2.06
N PRO A 142 20.28 24.30 1.08
CA PRO A 142 19.43 25.49 0.88
C PRO A 142 17.97 25.12 0.59
N ASP A 143 17.05 26.03 0.88
CA ASP A 143 15.64 25.88 0.51
C ASP A 143 15.49 25.65 -1.00
N GLY A 144 14.56 24.76 -1.35
CA GLY A 144 14.33 24.32 -2.74
C GLY A 144 15.25 23.21 -3.21
N ILE A 145 16.35 22.93 -2.56
CA ILE A 145 17.27 21.83 -2.89
C ILE A 145 16.85 20.57 -2.12
N ALA A 146 16.84 19.44 -2.83
CA ALA A 146 16.55 18.15 -2.21
C ALA A 146 17.74 17.67 -1.38
N GLY A 147 17.44 17.08 -0.22
CA GLY A 147 18.40 16.40 0.64
C GLY A 147 17.69 15.35 1.48
N GLU A 148 18.45 14.60 2.25
CA GLU A 148 17.91 13.56 3.12
C GLU A 148 17.29 14.19 4.38
N VAL A 149 16.10 13.71 4.74
CA VAL A 149 15.39 14.13 5.96
C VAL A 149 16.03 13.46 7.18
N TRP A 150 16.40 14.25 8.15
CA TRP A 150 16.89 13.81 9.43
C TRP A 150 16.02 14.39 10.54
N LEU A 151 15.66 13.54 11.49
CA LEU A 151 14.74 13.90 12.58
C LEU A 151 15.46 13.85 13.91
N GLY A 152 15.17 14.81 14.77
CA GLY A 152 15.63 14.92 16.14
C GLY A 152 14.49 15.32 17.07
N GLY A 153 14.79 15.45 18.35
CA GLY A 153 13.85 15.90 19.36
C GLY A 153 13.43 14.79 20.33
N GLU A 154 12.46 15.10 21.18
CA GLU A 154 12.01 14.21 22.27
C GLU A 154 11.28 12.95 21.78
N GLY A 155 10.72 13.00 20.55
CA GLY A 155 10.03 11.88 19.94
C GLY A 155 10.93 10.77 19.38
N LEU A 156 12.27 10.90 19.45
CA LEU A 156 13.16 9.85 18.93
C LEU A 156 13.11 8.60 19.80
N ALA A 157 13.00 7.44 19.13
CA ALA A 157 13.16 6.14 19.78
C ALA A 157 14.58 5.98 20.35
N ARG A 158 14.73 5.10 21.33
CA ARG A 158 16.04 4.76 21.89
C ARG A 158 16.94 4.04 20.89
N GLY A 159 16.35 3.28 19.99
CA GLY A 159 17.01 2.48 18.98
C GLY A 159 16.25 1.20 18.70
N TYR A 160 16.85 0.29 17.96
CA TYR A 160 16.31 -1.02 17.62
C TYR A 160 16.67 -2.04 18.69
N ALA A 161 15.67 -2.70 19.26
CA ALA A 161 15.87 -3.67 20.34
C ALA A 161 16.76 -4.84 19.87
N GLY A 162 17.84 -5.11 20.64
CA GLY A 162 18.77 -6.19 20.32
C GLY A 162 19.66 -5.93 19.09
N GLN A 163 19.61 -4.76 18.46
CA GLN A 163 20.36 -4.44 17.25
C GLN A 163 21.24 -3.17 17.42
N PRO A 164 22.31 -3.24 18.21
CA PRO A 164 23.12 -2.05 18.51
C PRO A 164 23.86 -1.51 17.29
N ALA A 165 24.30 -2.35 16.35
CA ALA A 165 24.97 -1.92 15.13
C ALA A 165 24.01 -1.09 14.26
N LEU A 166 22.83 -1.62 13.96
CA LEU A 166 21.81 -0.92 13.19
C LEU A 166 21.35 0.37 13.88
N THR A 167 21.28 0.35 15.23
CA THR A 167 20.96 1.56 15.99
C THR A 167 22.03 2.62 15.79
N ALA A 168 23.31 2.27 15.85
CA ALA A 168 24.42 3.20 15.67
C ALA A 168 24.49 3.75 14.23
N GLU A 169 24.09 2.99 13.23
CA GLU A 169 24.03 3.41 11.82
C GLU A 169 22.89 4.39 11.55
N SER A 170 21.76 4.24 12.28
CA SER A 170 20.53 5.00 12.02
C SER A 170 20.33 6.19 12.95
N PHE A 171 20.83 6.12 14.19
CA PHE A 171 20.70 7.18 15.19
C PHE A 171 22.07 7.76 15.51
N LEU A 172 22.40 8.84 14.83
CA LEU A 172 23.72 9.51 14.93
C LEU A 172 23.70 10.64 15.95
N PRO A 173 24.87 11.07 16.49
CA PRO A 173 24.96 12.35 17.20
C PRO A 173 24.50 13.49 16.31
N ASP A 174 23.72 14.44 16.86
CA ASP A 174 23.31 15.63 16.11
C ASP A 174 24.49 16.63 16.04
N PRO A 175 25.07 16.87 14.85
CA PRO A 175 26.19 17.77 14.70
C PRO A 175 25.82 19.26 14.93
N TYR A 176 24.53 19.58 15.01
CA TYR A 176 23.99 20.93 15.19
C TYR A 176 23.17 21.08 16.47
N GLY A 177 23.07 20.01 17.25
CA GLY A 177 22.32 20.00 18.50
C GLY A 177 23.17 20.22 19.73
N LEU A 178 22.53 20.16 20.89
CA LEU A 178 23.26 20.17 22.18
C LEU A 178 24.06 18.87 22.36
N PRO A 179 25.17 18.87 23.10
CA PRO A 179 25.91 17.65 23.41
C PRO A 179 25.00 16.56 23.96
N GLY A 180 25.11 15.34 23.38
CA GLY A 180 24.30 14.19 23.77
C GLY A 180 22.97 14.07 23.01
N THR A 181 22.58 15.05 22.20
CA THR A 181 21.39 14.91 21.32
C THR A 181 21.71 14.05 20.11
N ARG A 182 20.65 13.41 19.59
CA ARG A 182 20.75 12.50 18.43
C ARG A 182 19.82 12.93 17.32
N ILE A 183 20.16 12.52 16.11
CA ILE A 183 19.30 12.59 14.92
C ILE A 183 19.13 11.21 14.32
N TYR A 184 17.95 10.95 13.80
CA TYR A 184 17.58 9.72 13.10
C TYR A 184 17.64 9.93 11.59
N ARG A 185 18.28 9.02 10.91
CA ARG A 185 18.38 8.94 9.46
C ARG A 185 17.14 8.29 8.87
N THR A 186 16.30 9.05 8.15
CA THR A 186 15.02 8.52 7.64
C THR A 186 15.16 7.74 6.33
N GLY A 187 16.18 8.04 5.53
CA GLY A 187 16.29 7.58 4.14
C GLY A 187 15.34 8.31 3.19
N ASP A 188 14.44 9.15 3.67
CA ASP A 188 13.52 9.93 2.84
C ASP A 188 14.20 11.19 2.30
N LEU A 189 13.96 11.52 1.04
CA LEU A 189 14.42 12.74 0.40
C LEU A 189 13.29 13.77 0.36
N ALA A 190 13.59 14.99 0.73
CA ALA A 190 12.66 16.11 0.68
C ALA A 190 13.37 17.42 0.34
N ARG A 191 12.58 18.42 -0.04
CA ARG A 191 13.05 19.82 -0.12
C ARG A 191 12.14 20.72 0.68
N ARG A 192 12.70 21.81 1.18
CA ARG A 192 11.94 22.82 1.88
C ARG A 192 11.42 23.86 0.89
N LEU A 193 10.13 24.08 0.93
CA LEU A 193 9.43 25.08 0.13
C LEU A 193 9.34 26.40 0.90
N PRO A 194 9.00 27.52 0.23
CA PRO A 194 8.68 28.78 0.91
C PRO A 194 7.64 28.59 2.02
N GLY A 195 7.87 29.21 3.16
CA GLY A 195 7.03 29.05 4.35
C GLY A 195 7.38 27.82 5.20
N GLY A 196 8.51 27.15 4.94
CA GLY A 196 9.00 26.03 5.74
C GLY A 196 8.28 24.70 5.49
N ILE A 197 7.42 24.63 4.45
CA ILE A 197 6.65 23.43 4.08
C ILE A 197 7.59 22.42 3.42
N LEU A 198 7.45 21.16 3.79
CA LEU A 198 8.21 20.06 3.20
C LEU A 198 7.49 19.44 2.02
N GLU A 199 8.25 19.16 0.98
CA GLU A 199 7.82 18.39 -0.18
C GLU A 199 8.67 17.14 -0.29
N PHE A 200 8.01 15.98 -0.28
CA PHE A 200 8.66 14.69 -0.50
C PHE A 200 9.13 14.58 -1.95
N THR A 201 10.35 14.11 -2.16
CA THR A 201 10.95 13.97 -3.49
C THR A 201 11.38 12.54 -3.82
N GLY A 202 11.33 11.62 -2.85
CA GLY A 202 11.70 10.22 -3.06
C GLY A 202 12.41 9.62 -1.85
N ARG A 203 13.13 8.53 -2.09
CA ARG A 203 13.98 7.88 -1.08
C ARG A 203 15.41 7.74 -1.58
N ALA A 204 16.35 7.81 -0.65
CA ALA A 204 17.76 7.58 -0.90
C ALA A 204 18.12 6.08 -0.98
N ASP A 205 17.30 5.23 -0.36
CA ASP A 205 17.43 3.78 -0.28
C ASP A 205 16.37 3.06 -1.14
N GLU A 206 16.34 1.73 -1.03
CA GLU A 206 15.42 0.86 -1.77
C GLU A 206 14.10 0.60 -1.05
N GLN A 207 13.93 1.12 0.15
CA GLN A 207 12.74 0.98 0.94
C GLN A 207 11.53 1.58 0.22
N VAL A 208 10.39 0.93 0.31
CA VAL A 208 9.15 1.40 -0.30
C VAL A 208 8.01 1.35 0.68
N LYS A 209 7.03 2.21 0.45
CA LYS A 209 5.74 2.12 1.12
C LYS A 209 4.75 1.41 0.20
N ILE A 210 4.13 0.33 0.69
CA ILE A 210 3.14 -0.44 -0.04
C ILE A 210 1.89 -0.51 0.85
N ARG A 211 0.83 0.18 0.43
CA ARG A 211 -0.44 0.25 1.19
C ARG A 211 -0.25 0.68 2.65
N GLY A 212 0.63 1.65 2.85
CA GLY A 212 0.95 2.17 4.18
C GLY A 212 1.92 1.30 4.99
N HIS A 213 2.31 0.13 4.50
CA HIS A 213 3.36 -0.69 5.11
C HIS A 213 4.73 -0.26 4.61
N ARG A 214 5.66 -0.12 5.53
CA ARG A 214 7.07 0.11 5.24
C ARG A 214 7.72 -1.21 4.90
N VAL A 215 8.20 -1.37 3.67
CA VAL A 215 8.69 -2.63 3.12
C VAL A 215 10.13 -2.47 2.68
N GLU A 216 10.97 -3.39 3.13
CA GLU A 216 12.36 -3.56 2.70
C GLU A 216 12.40 -4.68 1.64
N PRO A 217 12.64 -4.38 0.35
CA PRO A 217 12.73 -5.43 -0.67
C PRO A 217 13.78 -6.50 -0.35
N GLY A 218 14.86 -6.11 0.35
CA GLY A 218 15.92 -7.01 0.80
C GLY A 218 15.46 -8.12 1.73
N GLU A 219 14.39 -7.94 2.52
CA GLU A 219 13.82 -9.01 3.35
C GLU A 219 13.26 -10.14 2.48
N ALA A 220 12.54 -9.78 1.41
CA ALA A 220 12.01 -10.75 0.46
C ALA A 220 13.13 -11.40 -0.35
N GLU A 221 14.17 -10.65 -0.73
CA GLU A 221 15.36 -11.22 -1.40
C GLU A 221 16.07 -12.26 -0.52
N ALA A 222 16.27 -11.96 0.76
CA ALA A 222 16.88 -12.85 1.72
C ALA A 222 16.06 -14.13 1.91
N ALA A 223 14.73 -14.00 2.04
CA ALA A 223 13.82 -15.14 2.18
C ALA A 223 13.80 -16.04 0.92
N LEU A 224 13.85 -15.42 -0.27
CA LEU A 224 13.91 -16.13 -1.55
C LEU A 224 15.23 -16.89 -1.71
N THR A 225 16.36 -16.26 -1.39
CA THR A 225 17.69 -16.87 -1.52
C THR A 225 17.99 -17.91 -0.42
N ALA A 226 17.20 -17.96 0.65
CA ALA A 226 17.27 -19.04 1.63
C ALA A 226 16.71 -20.38 1.07
N ASP A 227 16.02 -20.36 -0.06
CA ASP A 227 15.58 -21.57 -0.76
C ASP A 227 16.73 -22.21 -1.53
N PRO A 228 17.04 -23.52 -1.30
CA PRO A 228 18.10 -24.21 -2.03
C PRO A 228 17.95 -24.24 -3.56
N ALA A 229 16.71 -24.09 -4.07
CA ALA A 229 16.44 -24.04 -5.50
C ALA A 229 16.75 -22.65 -6.11
N VAL A 230 17.00 -21.62 -5.29
CA VAL A 230 17.25 -20.26 -5.73
C VAL A 230 18.71 -19.88 -5.52
N ARG A 231 19.43 -19.61 -6.61
CA ARG A 231 20.82 -19.12 -6.56
C ARG A 231 20.89 -17.63 -6.28
N GLU A 232 20.05 -16.86 -6.93
CA GLU A 232 20.00 -15.41 -6.82
C GLU A 232 18.54 -14.94 -6.86
N ALA A 233 18.25 -13.89 -6.12
CA ALA A 233 16.97 -13.20 -6.19
C ALA A 233 17.19 -11.69 -6.28
N LEU A 234 16.27 -11.01 -6.94
CA LEU A 234 16.12 -9.56 -6.92
C LEU A 234 14.65 -9.22 -6.70
N VAL A 235 14.37 -8.33 -5.76
CA VAL A 235 13.02 -7.84 -5.49
C VAL A 235 13.01 -6.33 -5.69
N ALA A 236 12.02 -5.84 -6.40
CA ALA A 236 11.89 -4.40 -6.63
C ALA A 236 10.40 -3.99 -6.64
N PRO A 237 10.13 -2.73 -6.27
CA PRO A 237 8.80 -2.17 -6.44
C PRO A 237 8.49 -1.96 -7.92
N VAL A 238 7.27 -2.28 -8.30
CA VAL A 238 6.70 -2.01 -9.63
C VAL A 238 5.37 -1.31 -9.44
N ASP A 239 4.97 -0.52 -10.43
CA ASP A 239 3.70 0.16 -10.39
C ASP A 239 2.55 -0.87 -10.52
N ALA A 240 1.50 -0.69 -9.74
CA ALA A 240 0.29 -1.48 -9.79
C ALA A 240 -0.79 -0.75 -10.61
N ALA A 241 -1.77 -1.50 -11.13
CA ALA A 241 -2.84 -0.94 -11.95
C ALA A 241 -3.71 0.09 -11.21
N ASP A 242 -3.76 0.01 -9.89
CA ASP A 242 -4.47 0.94 -8.99
C ASP A 242 -3.71 2.26 -8.74
N GLY A 243 -2.56 2.45 -9.38
CA GLY A 243 -1.67 3.61 -9.18
C GLY A 243 -0.80 3.51 -7.93
N GLY A 244 -0.91 2.41 -7.17
CA GLY A 244 -0.04 2.10 -6.04
C GLY A 244 1.26 1.41 -6.46
N LYS A 245 1.96 0.82 -5.46
CA LYS A 245 3.15 0.00 -5.70
C LYS A 245 2.95 -1.41 -5.15
N ARG A 246 3.60 -2.38 -5.80
CA ARG A 246 3.68 -3.78 -5.36
C ARG A 246 5.12 -4.27 -5.53
N LEU A 247 5.49 -5.35 -4.81
CA LEU A 247 6.78 -6.00 -5.05
C LEU A 247 6.67 -6.99 -6.20
N ALA A 248 7.71 -7.03 -7.02
CA ALA A 248 7.97 -8.08 -7.99
C ALA A 248 9.32 -8.72 -7.69
N ALA A 249 9.40 -10.03 -7.84
CA ALA A 249 10.63 -10.79 -7.65
C ALA A 249 11.08 -11.44 -8.95
N TRP A 250 12.39 -11.49 -9.15
CA TRP A 250 13.05 -12.26 -10.19
C TRP A 250 14.04 -13.19 -9.54
N VAL A 251 13.92 -14.48 -9.84
CA VAL A 251 14.74 -15.53 -9.25
C VAL A 251 15.54 -16.26 -10.32
N VAL A 252 16.80 -16.53 -10.02
CA VAL A 252 17.69 -17.35 -10.85
C VAL A 252 17.77 -18.71 -10.17
N PRO A 253 17.42 -19.81 -10.86
CA PRO A 253 17.54 -21.15 -10.32
C PRO A 253 18.97 -21.51 -9.91
N ALA A 254 19.12 -22.31 -8.87
CA ALA A 254 20.35 -23.03 -8.61
C ALA A 254 20.57 -24.09 -9.71
N ASP A 255 21.83 -24.43 -9.98
CA ASP A 255 22.19 -25.33 -11.07
C ASP A 255 21.49 -26.70 -10.92
N GLY A 256 20.69 -27.06 -11.94
CA GLY A 256 19.97 -28.33 -11.98
C GLY A 256 18.68 -28.39 -11.11
N ALA A 257 18.31 -27.31 -10.44
CA ALA A 257 17.12 -27.29 -9.59
C ALA A 257 15.93 -26.61 -10.32
N PRO A 258 14.78 -27.28 -10.47
CA PRO A 258 13.57 -26.61 -10.92
C PRO A 258 13.04 -25.70 -9.80
N VAL A 259 12.65 -24.48 -10.14
CA VAL A 259 11.98 -23.55 -9.20
C VAL A 259 10.47 -23.69 -9.36
N GLU A 260 9.84 -24.28 -8.36
CA GLU A 260 8.38 -24.37 -8.27
C GLU A 260 7.86 -23.08 -7.60
N VAL A 261 7.42 -22.11 -8.41
CA VAL A 261 7.02 -20.76 -7.94
C VAL A 261 5.93 -20.81 -6.88
N ALA A 262 4.95 -21.74 -7.03
CA ALA A 262 3.87 -21.89 -6.05
C ALA A 262 4.40 -22.30 -4.67
N ALA A 263 5.26 -23.31 -4.62
CA ALA A 263 5.88 -23.79 -3.37
C ALA A 263 6.78 -22.72 -2.74
N LEU A 264 7.49 -21.95 -3.57
CA LEU A 264 8.33 -20.84 -3.11
C LEU A 264 7.47 -19.75 -2.45
N ARG A 265 6.35 -19.37 -3.06
CA ARG A 265 5.41 -18.39 -2.49
C ARG A 265 4.76 -18.89 -1.20
N ASP A 266 4.37 -20.15 -1.13
CA ASP A 266 3.78 -20.73 0.10
C ASP A 266 4.80 -20.67 1.25
N ARG A 267 6.08 -20.92 0.98
CA ARG A 267 7.13 -20.76 1.97
C ARG A 267 7.28 -19.30 2.41
N LEU A 268 7.29 -18.33 1.47
CA LEU A 268 7.35 -16.92 1.83
C LEU A 268 6.20 -16.52 2.77
N ARG A 269 5.00 -17.06 2.57
CA ARG A 269 3.83 -16.81 3.45
C ARG A 269 4.02 -17.29 4.89
N THR A 270 4.92 -18.25 5.12
CA THR A 270 5.22 -18.74 6.49
C THR A 270 6.23 -17.90 7.24
N VAL A 271 7.04 -17.11 6.54
CA VAL A 271 8.20 -16.40 7.11
C VAL A 271 8.12 -14.87 6.98
N LEU A 272 7.28 -14.36 6.07
CA LEU A 272 7.17 -12.92 5.80
C LEU A 272 5.75 -12.40 6.05
N PRO A 273 5.62 -11.15 6.54
CA PRO A 273 4.35 -10.44 6.54
C PRO A 273 3.78 -10.30 5.11
N ALA A 274 2.46 -10.30 4.99
CA ALA A 274 1.79 -10.27 3.68
C ALA A 274 2.22 -9.10 2.77
N ALA A 275 2.50 -7.93 3.35
CA ALA A 275 2.94 -6.75 2.61
C ALA A 275 4.34 -6.89 1.97
N VAL A 276 5.17 -7.81 2.48
CA VAL A 276 6.56 -8.05 2.01
C VAL A 276 6.61 -9.15 0.96
N ILE A 277 5.52 -9.92 0.80
CA ILE A 277 5.46 -11.02 -0.18
C ILE A 277 5.34 -10.43 -1.60
N PRO A 278 6.26 -10.77 -2.53
CA PRO A 278 6.15 -10.31 -3.91
C PRO A 278 4.85 -10.77 -4.58
N ALA A 279 4.16 -9.85 -5.23
CA ALA A 279 2.94 -10.13 -5.98
C ALA A 279 3.22 -11.08 -7.16
N THR A 280 4.41 -10.95 -7.77
CA THR A 280 4.85 -11.80 -8.86
C THR A 280 6.25 -12.34 -8.60
N VAL A 281 6.49 -13.61 -8.97
CA VAL A 281 7.82 -14.23 -8.96
C VAL A 281 8.09 -14.76 -10.36
N THR A 282 9.11 -14.21 -11.01
CA THR A 282 9.51 -14.56 -12.38
C THR A 282 10.84 -15.30 -12.36
N VAL A 283 10.88 -16.49 -12.95
CA VAL A 283 12.13 -17.23 -13.12
C VAL A 283 12.88 -16.68 -14.33
N VAL A 284 14.16 -16.32 -14.13
CA VAL A 284 15.03 -15.77 -15.17
C VAL A 284 16.34 -16.54 -15.25
N ALA A 285 16.93 -16.63 -16.43
CA ALA A 285 18.21 -17.32 -16.60
C ALA A 285 19.37 -16.59 -15.90
N ARG A 286 19.29 -15.27 -15.80
CA ARG A 286 20.27 -14.40 -15.11
C ARG A 286 19.65 -13.04 -14.80
N LEU A 287 20.14 -12.40 -13.75
CA LEU A 287 19.83 -11.00 -13.46
C LEU A 287 20.62 -10.08 -14.40
N PRO A 288 19.99 -9.11 -15.08
CA PRO A 288 20.70 -8.16 -15.91
C PRO A 288 21.55 -7.22 -15.05
N LEU A 289 22.65 -6.77 -15.60
CA LEU A 289 23.55 -5.79 -14.97
C LEU A 289 23.58 -4.51 -15.80
N THR A 290 23.67 -3.39 -15.12
CA THR A 290 23.96 -2.08 -15.74
C THR A 290 25.39 -2.05 -16.28
N ALA A 291 25.75 -1.04 -17.07
CA ALA A 291 27.11 -0.85 -17.57
C ALA A 291 28.18 -0.79 -16.44
N ASN A 292 27.77 -0.40 -15.23
CA ASN A 292 28.64 -0.31 -14.06
C ASN A 292 28.64 -1.59 -13.18
N GLY A 293 28.06 -2.70 -13.68
CA GLY A 293 28.04 -3.98 -12.99
C GLY A 293 27.03 -4.10 -11.84
N LYS A 294 26.13 -3.11 -11.64
CA LYS A 294 25.03 -3.19 -10.67
C LYS A 294 23.84 -3.93 -11.28
N ARG A 295 23.00 -4.55 -10.45
CA ARG A 295 21.75 -5.20 -10.88
C ARG A 295 20.81 -4.17 -11.51
N ASP A 296 20.35 -4.44 -12.75
CA ASP A 296 19.49 -3.52 -13.52
C ASP A 296 18.00 -3.81 -13.26
N LYS A 297 17.47 -3.14 -12.23
CA LYS A 297 16.07 -3.24 -11.84
C LYS A 297 15.12 -2.69 -12.91
N ALA A 298 15.53 -1.62 -13.61
CA ALA A 298 14.71 -0.99 -14.63
C ALA A 298 14.52 -1.92 -15.84
N ALA A 299 15.59 -2.61 -16.26
CA ALA A 299 15.50 -3.59 -17.35
C ALA A 299 14.62 -4.79 -16.98
N LEU A 300 14.53 -5.18 -15.70
CA LEU A 300 13.63 -6.24 -15.25
C LEU A 300 12.20 -5.76 -15.15
N ALA A 301 11.94 -4.58 -14.60
CA ALA A 301 10.61 -4.00 -14.50
C ALA A 301 9.97 -3.80 -15.89
N SER A 302 10.74 -3.35 -16.88
CA SER A 302 10.26 -3.22 -18.27
C SER A 302 9.96 -4.58 -18.94
N ARG A 303 10.70 -5.64 -18.57
CA ARG A 303 10.44 -7.00 -19.07
C ARG A 303 9.21 -7.64 -18.43
N GLN A 304 8.80 -7.21 -17.23
CA GLN A 304 7.60 -7.72 -16.59
C GLN A 304 6.33 -7.33 -17.37
N ALA A 305 6.34 -6.19 -18.05
CA ALA A 305 5.28 -5.80 -18.98
C ALA A 305 5.19 -6.73 -20.21
N THR A 306 6.22 -7.55 -20.46
CA THR A 306 6.32 -8.51 -21.56
C THR A 306 6.52 -9.96 -21.12
N ALA A 307 6.46 -10.24 -19.78
CA ALA A 307 6.63 -11.59 -19.26
C ALA A 307 5.49 -12.49 -19.77
N THR A 308 5.86 -13.64 -20.31
CA THR A 308 4.93 -14.65 -20.80
C THR A 308 3.95 -15.00 -19.67
N PRO A 309 2.64 -14.84 -19.87
CA PRO A 309 1.65 -15.30 -18.91
C PRO A 309 1.85 -16.79 -18.66
N LEU A 310 1.45 -17.28 -17.50
CA LEU A 310 1.13 -18.71 -17.30
C LEU A 310 0.36 -19.19 -18.54
N PRO A 311 0.48 -20.48 -18.97
CA PRO A 311 -0.20 -20.95 -20.18
C PRO A 311 -1.66 -20.54 -20.09
N TYR A 312 -2.03 -19.54 -20.90
CA TYR A 312 -3.39 -19.00 -20.94
C TYR A 312 -4.37 -20.12 -21.23
N THR A 313 -5.28 -20.34 -20.31
CA THR A 313 -6.41 -21.23 -20.50
C THR A 313 -7.66 -20.37 -20.72
N ALA A 314 -8.18 -20.39 -21.95
CA ALA A 314 -9.35 -19.60 -22.30
C ALA A 314 -10.59 -19.99 -21.46
N PRO A 315 -11.49 -19.04 -21.17
CA PRO A 315 -12.78 -19.31 -20.58
C PRO A 315 -13.61 -20.31 -21.41
N ARG A 316 -14.17 -21.31 -20.74
CA ARG A 316 -14.88 -22.44 -21.36
C ARG A 316 -16.39 -22.26 -21.31
N THR A 317 -16.92 -21.62 -20.25
CA THR A 317 -18.34 -21.35 -20.08
C THR A 317 -18.63 -19.86 -20.22
N ASP A 318 -19.89 -19.48 -20.43
CA ASP A 318 -20.27 -18.06 -20.52
C ASP A 318 -20.06 -17.35 -19.18
N LEU A 319 -20.24 -18.05 -18.07
CA LEU A 319 -19.94 -17.52 -16.74
C LEU A 319 -18.44 -17.26 -16.54
N GLU A 320 -17.57 -18.19 -16.99
CA GLU A 320 -16.12 -17.99 -16.97
C GLU A 320 -15.69 -16.79 -17.84
N LYS A 321 -16.33 -16.58 -19.01
CA LYS A 321 -16.06 -15.44 -19.88
C LYS A 321 -16.36 -14.11 -19.18
N VAL A 322 -17.58 -13.99 -18.63
CA VAL A 322 -17.99 -12.78 -17.91
C VAL A 322 -17.09 -12.53 -16.69
N LEU A 323 -16.74 -13.57 -15.93
CA LEU A 323 -15.81 -13.43 -14.80
C LEU A 323 -14.41 -13.02 -15.25
N ALA A 324 -13.89 -13.55 -16.34
CA ALA A 324 -12.60 -13.17 -16.89
C ALA A 324 -12.59 -11.70 -17.37
N GLU A 325 -13.69 -11.23 -18.01
CA GLU A 325 -13.87 -9.82 -18.38
C GLU A 325 -13.91 -8.91 -17.15
N VAL A 326 -14.66 -9.28 -16.12
CA VAL A 326 -14.74 -8.56 -14.85
C VAL A 326 -13.35 -8.45 -14.20
N TRP A 327 -12.60 -9.55 -14.17
CA TRP A 327 -11.25 -9.55 -13.63
C TRP A 327 -10.29 -8.70 -14.46
N SER A 328 -10.38 -8.80 -15.80
CA SER A 328 -9.57 -7.99 -16.72
C SER A 328 -9.81 -6.49 -16.50
N GLU A 329 -11.07 -6.07 -16.36
CA GLU A 329 -11.45 -4.66 -16.10
C GLU A 329 -10.88 -4.19 -14.76
N VAL A 330 -11.01 -4.98 -13.70
CA VAL A 330 -10.59 -4.60 -12.34
C VAL A 330 -9.06 -4.61 -12.18
N LEU A 331 -8.39 -5.56 -12.82
CA LEU A 331 -6.93 -5.73 -12.75
C LEU A 331 -6.18 -4.87 -13.78
N GLY A 332 -6.91 -4.25 -14.74
CA GLY A 332 -6.29 -3.48 -15.83
C GLY A 332 -5.47 -4.35 -16.79
N LEU A 333 -5.89 -5.61 -17.02
CA LEU A 333 -5.21 -6.57 -17.88
C LEU A 333 -5.96 -6.73 -19.20
N GLU A 334 -5.24 -7.01 -20.30
CA GLU A 334 -5.87 -7.30 -21.58
C GLU A 334 -6.61 -8.64 -21.57
N GLN A 335 -6.14 -9.60 -20.77
CA GLN A 335 -6.65 -10.98 -20.77
C GLN A 335 -6.37 -11.67 -19.44
N VAL A 336 -7.33 -12.48 -18.97
CA VAL A 336 -7.23 -13.29 -17.76
C VAL A 336 -7.62 -14.75 -18.12
N GLY A 337 -6.75 -15.69 -17.76
CA GLY A 337 -7.00 -17.13 -17.92
C GLY A 337 -7.85 -17.69 -16.77
N VAL A 338 -8.57 -18.79 -17.02
CA VAL A 338 -9.48 -19.37 -15.99
C VAL A 338 -8.76 -19.94 -14.78
N HIS A 339 -7.49 -20.29 -14.90
CA HIS A 339 -6.66 -20.82 -13.82
C HIS A 339 -5.70 -19.79 -13.23
N ASP A 340 -5.71 -18.56 -13.74
CA ASP A 340 -4.92 -17.50 -13.16
C ASP A 340 -5.43 -17.15 -11.77
N ASP A 341 -4.50 -17.05 -10.80
CA ASP A 341 -4.85 -16.63 -9.44
C ASP A 341 -4.99 -15.10 -9.39
N PHE A 342 -6.11 -14.62 -8.86
CA PHE A 342 -6.40 -13.19 -8.72
C PHE A 342 -5.26 -12.41 -8.06
N ARG A 343 -4.66 -13.00 -7.02
CA ARG A 343 -3.56 -12.39 -6.28
C ARG A 343 -2.27 -12.37 -7.10
N ASP A 344 -2.04 -13.42 -7.89
CA ASP A 344 -0.87 -13.53 -8.77
C ASP A 344 -0.91 -12.51 -9.90
N LEU A 345 -2.12 -12.19 -10.37
CA LEU A 345 -2.37 -11.13 -11.35
C LEU A 345 -2.32 -9.72 -10.74
N GLY A 346 -2.07 -9.60 -9.44
CA GLY A 346 -1.98 -8.31 -8.74
C GLY A 346 -3.25 -7.91 -8.01
N GLY A 347 -4.25 -8.78 -7.97
CA GLY A 347 -5.44 -8.60 -7.17
C GLY A 347 -5.15 -8.73 -5.67
N ASP A 348 -5.89 -8.00 -4.86
CA ASP A 348 -5.77 -7.99 -3.41
C ASP A 348 -7.10 -7.66 -2.74
N SER A 349 -7.09 -7.55 -1.41
CA SER A 349 -8.29 -7.25 -0.64
C SER A 349 -8.90 -5.87 -0.96
N LEU A 350 -8.12 -4.89 -1.44
CA LEU A 350 -8.63 -3.58 -1.84
C LEU A 350 -9.36 -3.65 -3.19
N LEU A 351 -8.88 -4.51 -4.10
CA LEU A 351 -9.50 -4.72 -5.40
C LEU A 351 -10.74 -5.63 -5.34
N VAL A 352 -10.99 -6.33 -4.22
CA VAL A 352 -12.21 -7.13 -4.07
C VAL A 352 -13.48 -6.26 -4.10
N ALA A 353 -13.47 -5.06 -3.49
CA ALA A 353 -14.63 -4.17 -3.53
C ALA A 353 -14.94 -3.68 -4.96
N PRO A 354 -13.99 -3.13 -5.75
CA PRO A 354 -14.19 -2.91 -7.19
C PRO A 354 -14.64 -4.16 -7.95
N LEU A 355 -14.10 -5.33 -7.63
CA LEU A 355 -14.48 -6.60 -8.26
C LEU A 355 -15.96 -6.89 -8.06
N LEU A 356 -16.49 -6.74 -6.84
CA LEU A 356 -17.91 -6.97 -6.55
C LEU A 356 -18.82 -5.95 -7.26
N VAL A 357 -18.39 -4.69 -7.33
CA VAL A 357 -19.14 -3.62 -8.03
C VAL A 357 -19.17 -3.93 -9.53
N THR A 358 -18.04 -4.27 -10.14
CA THR A 358 -17.95 -4.59 -11.56
C THR A 358 -18.73 -5.88 -11.87
N ALA A 359 -18.62 -6.92 -11.04
CA ALA A 359 -19.39 -8.15 -11.18
C ALA A 359 -20.91 -7.87 -11.22
N ARG A 360 -21.42 -7.01 -10.33
CA ARG A 360 -22.83 -6.59 -10.33
C ARG A 360 -23.24 -5.86 -11.60
N ARG A 361 -22.37 -5.00 -12.14
CA ARG A 361 -22.61 -4.31 -13.43
C ARG A 361 -22.72 -5.29 -14.59
N HIS A 362 -21.99 -6.40 -14.54
CA HIS A 362 -22.08 -7.51 -15.49
C HIS A 362 -23.17 -8.54 -15.14
N GLY A 363 -24.06 -8.24 -14.18
CA GLY A 363 -25.20 -9.10 -13.81
C GLY A 363 -24.84 -10.29 -12.94
N LEU A 364 -23.64 -10.36 -12.37
CA LEU A 364 -23.21 -11.45 -11.50
C LEU A 364 -23.52 -11.15 -10.03
N ALA A 365 -24.15 -12.10 -9.35
CA ALA A 365 -24.38 -12.08 -7.91
C ALA A 365 -23.16 -12.64 -7.15
N LEU A 366 -21.99 -12.04 -7.36
CA LEU A 366 -20.76 -12.38 -6.63
C LEU A 366 -20.80 -11.75 -5.25
N ASP A 367 -20.77 -12.58 -4.20
CA ASP A 367 -20.64 -12.12 -2.83
C ASP A 367 -19.17 -12.10 -2.38
N LEU A 368 -18.91 -11.35 -1.31
CA LEU A 368 -17.58 -11.15 -0.77
C LEU A 368 -16.91 -12.45 -0.33
N ALA A 369 -17.67 -13.35 0.33
CA ALA A 369 -17.12 -14.60 0.85
C ALA A 369 -16.69 -15.53 -0.30
N THR A 370 -17.43 -15.53 -1.41
CA THR A 370 -17.11 -16.28 -2.63
C THR A 370 -15.88 -15.69 -3.30
N ALA A 371 -15.78 -14.37 -3.43
CA ALA A 371 -14.62 -13.69 -4.02
C ALA A 371 -13.31 -13.90 -3.22
N LEU A 372 -13.39 -13.94 -1.89
CA LEU A 372 -12.22 -14.14 -1.02
C LEU A 372 -11.75 -15.59 -0.93
N ARG A 373 -12.67 -16.57 -1.07
CA ARG A 373 -12.35 -18.00 -0.97
C ARG A 373 -11.88 -18.62 -2.28
N ASN A 374 -12.29 -18.03 -3.40
CA ASN A 374 -12.03 -18.58 -4.73
C ASN A 374 -11.06 -17.65 -5.46
N HIS A 375 -9.84 -18.11 -5.66
CA HIS A 375 -8.75 -17.28 -6.16
C HIS A 375 -8.57 -17.37 -7.68
N THR A 376 -9.33 -18.23 -8.38
CA THR A 376 -9.29 -18.33 -9.83
C THR A 376 -10.68 -18.13 -10.44
N VAL A 377 -10.74 -17.72 -11.70
CA VAL A 377 -12.00 -17.59 -12.45
C VAL A 377 -12.78 -18.89 -12.42
N ALA A 378 -12.11 -20.02 -12.64
CA ALA A 378 -12.76 -21.36 -12.64
C ALA A 378 -13.35 -21.72 -11.26
N GLN A 379 -12.64 -21.46 -10.17
CA GLN A 379 -13.15 -21.69 -8.82
C GLN A 379 -14.35 -20.79 -8.50
N THR A 380 -14.26 -19.52 -8.89
CA THR A 380 -15.35 -18.55 -8.68
C THR A 380 -16.60 -18.93 -9.47
N ALA A 381 -16.43 -19.35 -10.74
CA ALA A 381 -17.53 -19.82 -11.57
C ALA A 381 -18.23 -21.05 -10.94
N THR A 382 -17.45 -22.05 -10.54
CA THR A 382 -17.97 -23.26 -9.86
C THR A 382 -18.73 -22.92 -8.58
N ALA A 383 -18.25 -21.98 -7.79
CA ALA A 383 -18.91 -21.55 -6.55
C ALA A 383 -20.24 -20.85 -6.82
N LEU A 384 -20.31 -19.99 -7.85
CA LEU A 384 -21.54 -19.31 -8.26
C LEU A 384 -22.58 -20.29 -8.83
N GLU A 385 -22.17 -21.25 -9.67
CA GLU A 385 -23.04 -22.30 -10.19
C GLU A 385 -23.61 -23.15 -9.05
N ALA A 386 -22.80 -23.55 -8.08
CA ALA A 386 -23.23 -24.27 -6.90
C ALA A 386 -24.18 -23.47 -5.99
N ALA A 387 -24.05 -22.15 -5.94
CA ALA A 387 -24.97 -21.30 -5.20
C ALA A 387 -26.33 -21.17 -5.91
N ALA A 388 -26.35 -21.00 -7.23
CA ALA A 388 -27.55 -20.96 -8.05
C ALA A 388 -28.35 -22.29 -7.96
N ALA A 389 -27.69 -23.43 -8.08
CA ALA A 389 -28.34 -24.76 -7.98
C ALA A 389 -28.97 -25.00 -6.60
N ARG A 390 -28.44 -24.39 -5.53
CA ARG A 390 -29.04 -24.50 -4.19
C ARG A 390 -30.30 -23.63 -4.04
N GLN A 391 -30.35 -22.49 -4.72
CA GLN A 391 -31.53 -21.62 -4.72
C GLN A 391 -32.68 -22.25 -5.52
N ASP A 392 -32.40 -22.81 -6.68
CA ASP A 392 -33.41 -23.48 -7.50
C ASP A 392 -33.98 -24.75 -6.82
N GLY A 393 -33.14 -25.47 -6.04
CA GLY A 393 -33.58 -26.65 -5.27
C GLY A 393 -34.43 -26.31 -4.04
N ALA A 394 -34.32 -25.10 -3.51
CA ALA A 394 -35.09 -24.63 -2.35
C ALA A 394 -36.50 -24.14 -2.74
N ASP A 395 -36.72 -23.77 -4.00
CA ASP A 395 -37.99 -23.21 -4.51
C ASP A 395 -38.96 -24.29 -5.03
N HIS A 396 -38.61 -25.61 -4.93
CA HIS A 396 -39.52 -26.73 -5.25
C HIS A 396 -39.97 -27.39 -3.94
N PRO A 397 -41.14 -26.98 -3.36
CA PRO A 397 -41.75 -27.75 -2.27
C PRO A 397 -42.15 -29.13 -2.82
N ARG A 398 -41.62 -30.19 -2.23
CA ARG A 398 -42.08 -31.57 -2.47
C ARG A 398 -43.58 -31.62 -2.24
N LYS A 399 -44.32 -31.64 -3.33
CA LYS A 399 -45.73 -32.12 -3.31
C LYS A 399 -45.67 -33.62 -3.00
N GLY A 400 -46.00 -33.95 -1.80
CA GLY A 400 -46.29 -35.29 -1.33
C GLY A 400 -47.51 -35.24 -0.45
#